data_551bc95146befb1dde970ef8b529b972
#
_entry.id   551bc95146befb1dde970ef8b529b972
#
_cell.length_a   1.000
_cell.length_b   1.000
_cell.length_c   1.000
_cell.angle_alpha   90.00
_cell.angle_beta   90.00
_cell.angle_gamma   90.00
#
_symmetry.space_group_name_H-M   'P 1'
#
loop_
_entity.id
_entity.type
_entity.pdbx_description
1 polymer ?
#
loop_
_entity_poly.entity_id
_entity_poly.type
_entity_poly.pdbx_seq_one_letter_code
_entity_poly.pdbx_strand_id
1 'polypeptide(L)'
;VLFVIMVGGSFIKSIISGSVAKETTEATRARGYSIFYMMVNIGAFTGKTVVDPLRNVIGEQAYIYINYFSATMTVLALLAVILLYKSAHTAGEGKSMREIGQGFLRIITNWRLLILILIVTGFWMVQQQLYATMPKYVIRMAGETAKPGWIANVNPFVVVCCVSFITRWMAKRTAITSMNIGMFLIPVSALLMACGNLLGNDIISGMSNITLMMVFGIVVQALAECFISPRYLEYFSLQAPKGEEGMYLGFSHLHSFLSSIFGFGIAGVLLTKYCPDPVLFETREAWEAASVNAHYIWYYFAVIGLVAAIALFVFAKTTEFIDKKKKA
;
A
#
# COMPACT_ATOMS: atom_id res chain seq x y z
N VAL A 1 -17.94 12.25 12.11
CA VAL A 1 -16.59 11.92 12.58
C VAL A 1 -15.74 11.40 11.43
N LEU A 2 -16.07 10.30 10.73
CA LEU A 2 -15.25 9.71 9.65
C LEU A 2 -14.91 10.70 8.52
N PHE A 3 -15.85 11.54 8.12
CA PHE A 3 -15.64 12.57 7.11
C PHE A 3 -14.54 13.57 7.53
N VAL A 4 -14.57 14.03 8.79
CA VAL A 4 -13.55 14.95 9.33
C VAL A 4 -12.17 14.30 9.36
N ILE A 5 -12.10 13.02 9.76
CA ILE A 5 -10.85 12.23 9.76
C ILE A 5 -10.31 12.10 8.32
N MET A 6 -11.16 11.82 7.33
CA MET A 6 -10.77 11.74 5.92
C MET A 6 -10.18 13.05 5.42
N VAL A 7 -10.86 14.17 5.68
CA VAL A 7 -10.39 15.49 5.22
C VAL A 7 -9.06 15.84 5.90
N GLY A 8 -8.96 15.71 7.23
CA GLY A 8 -7.72 15.96 7.97
C GLY A 8 -6.55 15.08 7.50
N GLY A 9 -6.79 13.78 7.32
CA GLY A 9 -5.78 12.84 6.87
C GLY A 9 -5.26 13.12 5.45
N SER A 10 -6.12 13.60 4.55
CA SER A 10 -5.72 13.94 3.18
C SER A 10 -4.71 15.09 3.12
N PHE A 11 -4.88 16.11 3.96
CA PHE A 11 -3.92 17.21 4.05
C PHE A 11 -2.56 16.75 4.61
N ILE A 12 -2.56 15.95 5.68
CA ILE A 12 -1.33 15.51 6.35
C ILE A 12 -0.42 14.77 5.36
N LYS A 13 -0.96 13.81 4.63
CA LYS A 13 -0.17 12.93 3.76
C LYS A 13 0.53 13.69 2.63
N SER A 14 -0.16 14.62 1.99
CA SER A 14 0.39 15.43 0.90
C SER A 14 1.44 16.43 1.41
N ILE A 15 1.21 17.06 2.57
CA ILE A 15 2.13 18.03 3.15
C ILE A 15 3.43 17.35 3.57
N ILE A 16 3.36 16.23 4.29
CA ILE A 16 4.57 15.53 4.76
C ILE A 16 5.40 15.03 3.58
N SER A 17 4.79 14.39 2.59
CA SER A 17 5.52 13.93 1.41
C SER A 17 6.12 15.07 0.59
N GLY A 18 5.42 16.21 0.49
CA GLY A 18 5.93 17.44 -0.10
C GLY A 18 7.11 18.05 0.68
N SER A 19 7.08 17.98 2.01
CA SER A 19 8.19 18.42 2.86
C SER A 19 9.46 17.61 2.61
N VAL A 20 9.34 16.27 2.46
CA VAL A 20 10.48 15.41 2.08
C VAL A 20 11.09 15.87 0.75
N ALA A 21 10.25 16.26 -0.23
CA ALA A 21 10.75 16.76 -1.50
C ALA A 21 11.55 18.07 -1.33
N LYS A 22 11.10 18.97 -0.48
CA LYS A 22 11.78 20.26 -0.21
C LYS A 22 13.10 20.12 0.54
N GLU A 23 13.16 19.19 1.48
CA GLU A 23 14.34 18.95 2.33
C GLU A 23 15.38 18.01 1.68
N THR A 24 15.16 17.57 0.45
CA THR A 24 16.05 16.66 -0.27
C THR A 24 16.46 17.23 -1.63
N THR A 25 17.70 16.96 -2.05
CA THR A 25 18.16 17.21 -3.43
C THR A 25 17.74 16.08 -4.35
N GLU A 26 17.82 16.27 -5.68
CA GLU A 26 17.54 15.21 -6.65
C GLU A 26 18.37 13.94 -6.38
N ALA A 27 19.64 14.09 -6.02
CA ALA A 27 20.54 12.97 -5.71
C ALA A 27 20.17 12.22 -4.43
N THR A 28 19.56 12.88 -3.44
CA THR A 28 19.19 12.28 -2.14
C THR A 28 17.69 11.96 -2.03
N ARG A 29 16.90 12.30 -3.03
CA ARG A 29 15.43 12.20 -3.05
C ARG A 29 14.94 10.80 -2.74
N ALA A 30 15.48 9.78 -3.44
CA ALA A 30 15.13 8.38 -3.21
C ALA A 30 15.39 7.94 -1.76
N ARG A 31 16.53 8.37 -1.18
CA ARG A 31 16.88 8.06 0.21
C ARG A 31 15.93 8.76 1.19
N GLY A 32 15.59 10.01 0.92
CA GLY A 32 14.61 10.76 1.73
C GLY A 32 13.26 10.05 1.79
N TYR A 33 12.72 9.64 0.66
CA TYR A 33 11.46 8.89 0.61
C TYR A 33 11.58 7.50 1.23
N SER A 34 12.72 6.83 1.13
CA SER A 34 12.94 5.55 1.81
C SER A 34 12.89 5.68 3.33
N ILE A 35 13.54 6.70 3.89
CA ILE A 35 13.49 6.98 5.34
C ILE A 35 12.07 7.36 5.76
N PHE A 36 11.42 8.23 5.02
CA PHE A 36 10.01 8.60 5.27
C PHE A 36 9.12 7.35 5.29
N TYR A 37 9.25 6.49 4.28
CA TYR A 37 8.46 5.27 4.17
C TYR A 37 8.74 4.27 5.31
N MET A 38 10.00 4.15 5.72
CA MET A 38 10.41 3.35 6.87
C MET A 38 9.73 3.86 8.15
N MET A 39 9.73 5.18 8.40
CA MET A 39 9.10 5.77 9.58
C MET A 39 7.58 5.56 9.61
N VAL A 40 6.90 5.68 8.46
CA VAL A 40 5.48 5.35 8.33
C VAL A 40 5.20 3.90 8.72
N ASN A 41 6.07 2.98 8.29
CA ASN A 41 5.91 1.56 8.59
C ASN A 41 6.27 1.19 10.04
N ILE A 42 7.23 1.87 10.67
CA ILE A 42 7.47 1.77 12.11
C ILE A 42 6.20 2.16 12.88
N GLY A 43 5.59 3.30 12.52
CA GLY A 43 4.33 3.73 13.12
C GLY A 43 3.18 2.74 12.89
N ALA A 44 3.06 2.19 11.68
CA ALA A 44 2.05 1.20 11.35
C ALA A 44 2.24 -0.12 12.12
N PHE A 45 3.49 -0.58 12.25
CA PHE A 45 3.83 -1.78 13.01
C PHE A 45 3.50 -1.62 14.50
N THR A 46 4.01 -0.55 15.11
CA THR A 46 3.78 -0.29 16.55
C THR A 46 2.31 -0.06 16.86
N GLY A 47 1.61 0.73 16.04
CA GLY A 47 0.17 0.99 16.21
C GLY A 47 -0.68 -0.27 16.15
N LYS A 48 -0.44 -1.14 15.17
CA LYS A 48 -1.17 -2.42 15.05
C LYS A 48 -0.85 -3.39 16.19
N THR A 49 0.40 -3.41 16.67
CA THR A 49 0.82 -4.28 17.77
C THR A 49 0.06 -3.99 19.06
N VAL A 50 -0.42 -2.76 19.28
CA VAL A 50 -1.21 -2.38 20.47
C VAL A 50 -2.65 -2.84 20.38
N VAL A 51 -3.21 -3.00 19.18
CA VAL A 51 -4.65 -3.28 18.97
C VAL A 51 -5.10 -4.62 19.58
N ASP A 52 -4.39 -5.71 19.24
CA ASP A 52 -4.79 -7.05 19.70
C ASP A 52 -4.68 -7.24 21.21
N PRO A 53 -3.58 -6.82 21.90
CA PRO A 53 -3.54 -6.83 23.35
C PRO A 53 -4.67 -6.02 24.01
N LEU A 54 -4.99 -4.86 23.45
CA LEU A 54 -6.05 -4.00 23.97
C LEU A 54 -7.43 -4.68 23.85
N ARG A 55 -7.70 -5.35 22.74
CA ARG A 55 -8.92 -6.14 22.54
C ARG A 55 -9.02 -7.30 23.52
N ASN A 56 -7.93 -8.01 23.77
CA ASN A 56 -7.90 -9.16 24.67
C ASN A 56 -8.16 -8.76 26.13
N VAL A 57 -7.71 -7.58 26.56
CA VAL A 57 -7.87 -7.12 27.94
C VAL A 57 -9.23 -6.46 28.17
N ILE A 58 -9.76 -5.70 27.21
CA ILE A 58 -10.94 -4.83 27.40
C ILE A 58 -12.20 -5.44 26.76
N GLY A 59 -12.06 -6.40 25.85
CA GLY A 59 -13.20 -7.02 25.16
C GLY A 59 -13.87 -6.08 24.15
N GLU A 60 -15.22 -6.11 24.10
CA GLU A 60 -16.00 -5.37 23.08
C GLU A 60 -15.83 -3.84 23.14
N GLN A 61 -15.52 -3.28 24.31
CA GLN A 61 -15.27 -1.85 24.46
C GLN A 61 -13.91 -1.40 23.93
N ALA A 62 -13.04 -2.32 23.51
CA ALA A 62 -11.70 -2.03 23.02
C ALA A 62 -11.69 -1.01 21.86
N TYR A 63 -12.73 -0.98 21.01
CA TYR A 63 -12.82 -0.03 19.90
C TYR A 63 -12.83 1.43 20.37
N ILE A 64 -13.43 1.74 21.51
CA ILE A 64 -13.44 3.08 22.10
C ILE A 64 -12.01 3.46 22.54
N TYR A 65 -11.33 2.56 23.23
CA TYR A 65 -9.97 2.79 23.72
C TYR A 65 -8.94 2.86 22.58
N ILE A 66 -9.11 2.10 21.49
CA ILE A 66 -8.29 2.20 20.27
C ILE A 66 -8.45 3.61 19.66
N ASN A 67 -9.66 4.17 19.63
CA ASN A 67 -9.88 5.53 19.14
C ASN A 67 -9.22 6.58 20.05
N TYR A 68 -9.30 6.42 21.39
CA TYR A 68 -8.59 7.30 22.32
C TYR A 68 -7.08 7.19 22.16
N PHE A 69 -6.54 6.00 22.01
CA PHE A 69 -5.12 5.79 21.73
C PHE A 69 -4.71 6.51 20.43
N SER A 70 -5.46 6.34 19.34
CA SER A 70 -5.19 7.00 18.06
C SER A 70 -5.26 8.52 18.18
N ALA A 71 -6.26 9.05 18.89
CA ALA A 71 -6.38 10.49 19.14
C ALA A 71 -5.20 11.03 19.95
N THR A 72 -4.78 10.32 20.99
CA THR A 72 -3.63 10.69 21.84
C THR A 72 -2.36 10.73 21.01
N MET A 73 -2.11 9.70 20.17
CA MET A 73 -0.92 9.68 19.28
C MET A 73 -0.95 10.82 18.26
N THR A 74 -2.13 11.20 17.76
CA THR A 74 -2.29 12.34 16.85
C THR A 74 -1.96 13.67 17.54
N VAL A 75 -2.41 13.85 18.78
CA VAL A 75 -2.09 15.05 19.59
C VAL A 75 -0.58 15.10 19.88
N LEU A 76 0.04 13.98 20.26
CA LEU A 76 1.48 13.93 20.49
C LEU A 76 2.27 14.25 19.20
N ALA A 77 1.82 13.76 18.05
CA ALA A 77 2.42 14.09 16.76
C ALA A 77 2.29 15.59 16.45
N LEU A 78 1.14 16.19 16.71
CA LEU A 78 0.92 17.64 16.55
C LEU A 78 1.87 18.45 17.44
N LEU A 79 1.98 18.07 18.72
CA LEU A 79 2.91 18.72 19.66
C LEU A 79 4.38 18.57 19.19
N ALA A 80 4.78 17.39 18.71
CA ALA A 80 6.10 17.17 18.17
C ALA A 80 6.38 18.08 16.96
N VAL A 81 5.41 18.25 16.06
CA VAL A 81 5.55 19.18 14.92
C VAL A 81 5.70 20.62 15.40
N ILE A 82 4.86 21.08 16.31
CA ILE A 82 4.91 22.47 16.82
C ILE A 82 6.24 22.75 17.55
N LEU A 83 6.74 21.81 18.35
CA LEU A 83 7.91 22.02 19.21
C LEU A 83 9.22 21.75 18.49
N LEU A 84 9.28 20.77 17.59
CA LEU A 84 10.52 20.25 17.03
C LEU A 84 10.72 20.63 15.55
N TYR A 85 9.64 20.81 14.78
CA TYR A 85 9.77 21.12 13.36
C TYR A 85 10.09 22.58 13.13
N LYS A 86 11.27 22.84 12.59
CA LYS A 86 11.70 24.17 12.10
C LYS A 86 11.89 24.07 10.60
N SER A 87 11.01 24.73 9.83
CA SER A 87 11.20 24.81 8.38
C SER A 87 12.44 25.64 8.07
N ALA A 88 13.36 25.07 7.30
CA ALA A 88 14.51 25.80 6.77
C ALA A 88 14.11 26.77 5.62
N HIS A 89 12.91 26.61 5.09
CA HIS A 89 12.38 27.39 3.97
C HIS A 89 11.33 28.39 4.48
N THR A 90 11.49 29.65 4.11
CA THR A 90 10.46 30.67 4.31
C THR A 90 9.17 30.23 3.58
N ALA A 91 8.04 30.43 4.24
CA ALA A 91 6.75 30.24 3.60
C ALA A 91 6.72 31.11 2.33
N GLY A 92 6.63 30.47 1.17
CA GLY A 92 6.43 31.19 -0.10
C GLY A 92 5.08 31.92 -0.09
N GLU A 93 4.92 32.89 -0.94
CA GLU A 93 3.61 33.51 -1.21
C GLU A 93 2.62 32.40 -1.61
N GLY A 94 1.44 32.39 -0.99
CA GLY A 94 0.39 31.42 -1.29
C GLY A 94 -0.01 31.50 -2.76
N LYS A 95 -0.11 30.35 -3.44
CA LYS A 95 -0.59 30.31 -4.82
C LYS A 95 -2.05 30.73 -4.90
N SER A 96 -2.39 31.52 -5.91
CA SER A 96 -3.78 31.87 -6.19
C SER A 96 -4.58 30.64 -6.63
N MET A 97 -5.91 30.66 -6.46
CA MET A 97 -6.78 29.56 -6.92
C MET A 97 -6.66 29.31 -8.43
N ARG A 98 -6.35 30.34 -9.20
CA ARG A 98 -6.10 30.23 -10.65
C ARG A 98 -4.81 29.46 -10.95
N GLU A 99 -3.74 29.72 -10.21
CA GLU A 99 -2.46 29.00 -10.35
C GLU A 99 -2.58 27.54 -9.92
N ILE A 100 -3.34 27.28 -8.84
CA ILE A 100 -3.65 25.91 -8.39
C ILE A 100 -4.43 25.17 -9.48
N GLY A 101 -5.46 25.80 -10.06
CA GLY A 101 -6.25 25.23 -11.16
C GLY A 101 -5.41 24.95 -12.41
N GLN A 102 -4.51 25.87 -12.79
CA GLN A 102 -3.59 25.67 -13.92
C GLN A 102 -2.60 24.54 -13.66
N GLY A 103 -2.06 24.43 -12.44
CA GLY A 103 -1.20 23.32 -12.03
C GLY A 103 -1.93 21.98 -12.11
N PHE A 104 -3.16 21.92 -11.61
CA PHE A 104 -4.00 20.73 -11.69
C PHE A 104 -4.26 20.32 -13.16
N LEU A 105 -4.63 21.26 -14.02
CA LEU A 105 -4.83 21.00 -15.45
C LEU A 105 -3.55 20.45 -16.09
N ARG A 106 -2.39 20.98 -15.72
CA ARG A 106 -1.09 20.50 -16.21
C ARG A 106 -0.82 19.04 -15.85
N ILE A 107 -1.22 18.61 -14.64
CA ILE A 107 -1.07 17.23 -14.18
C ILE A 107 -2.02 16.32 -14.95
N ILE A 108 -3.31 16.66 -15.04
CA ILE A 108 -4.32 15.84 -15.71
C ILE A 108 -4.15 15.76 -17.23
N THR A 109 -3.40 16.69 -17.84
CA THR A 109 -3.04 16.62 -19.25
C THR A 109 -1.73 15.87 -19.49
N ASN A 110 -0.97 15.56 -18.43
CA ASN A 110 0.26 14.77 -18.55
C ASN A 110 -0.07 13.27 -18.63
N TRP A 111 -0.21 12.77 -19.85
CA TRP A 111 -0.57 11.37 -20.12
C TRP A 111 0.38 10.37 -19.47
N ARG A 112 1.70 10.69 -19.31
CA ARG A 112 2.68 9.80 -18.65
C ARG A 112 2.35 9.60 -17.18
N LEU A 113 1.97 10.66 -16.48
CA LEU A 113 1.59 10.59 -15.06
C LEU A 113 0.27 9.84 -14.89
N LEU A 114 -0.72 10.13 -15.74
CA LEU A 114 -2.02 9.45 -15.70
C LEU A 114 -1.91 7.95 -15.95
N ILE A 115 -1.20 7.55 -17.01
CA ILE A 115 -1.00 6.13 -17.31
C ILE A 115 -0.24 5.44 -16.19
N LEU A 116 0.79 6.07 -15.63
CA LEU A 116 1.52 5.51 -14.50
C LEU A 116 0.64 5.32 -13.27
N ILE A 117 -0.25 6.27 -12.95
CA ILE A 117 -1.23 6.14 -11.87
C ILE A 117 -2.15 4.94 -12.11
N LEU A 118 -2.70 4.81 -13.33
CA LEU A 118 -3.59 3.69 -13.68
C LEU A 118 -2.88 2.34 -13.56
N ILE A 119 -1.64 2.24 -14.01
CA ILE A 119 -0.84 1.02 -13.90
C ILE A 119 -0.58 0.67 -12.42
N VAL A 120 -0.14 1.65 -11.63
CA VAL A 120 0.16 1.46 -10.21
C VAL A 120 -1.10 1.20 -9.40
N THR A 121 -2.27 1.61 -9.87
CA THR A 121 -3.56 1.21 -9.28
C THR A 121 -3.70 -0.31 -9.22
N GLY A 122 -3.27 -1.04 -10.26
CA GLY A 122 -3.30 -2.52 -10.26
C GLY A 122 -2.44 -3.14 -9.15
N PHE A 123 -1.26 -2.58 -8.86
CA PHE A 123 -0.45 -2.97 -7.71
C PHE A 123 -1.21 -2.78 -6.39
N TRP A 124 -1.76 -1.58 -6.18
CA TRP A 124 -2.46 -1.27 -4.94
C TRP A 124 -3.79 -2.01 -4.79
N MET A 125 -4.43 -2.42 -5.89
CA MET A 125 -5.60 -3.32 -5.80
C MET A 125 -5.24 -4.65 -5.13
N VAL A 126 -4.06 -5.21 -5.43
CA VAL A 126 -3.58 -6.43 -4.79
C VAL A 126 -3.07 -6.14 -3.38
N GLN A 127 -2.30 -5.08 -3.19
CA GLN A 127 -1.71 -4.70 -1.90
C GLN A 127 -2.79 -4.46 -0.82
N GLN A 128 -3.88 -3.80 -1.16
CA GLN A 128 -4.96 -3.49 -0.22
C GLN A 128 -5.75 -4.74 0.23
N GLN A 129 -5.58 -5.90 -0.45
CA GLN A 129 -6.20 -7.14 0.00
C GLN A 129 -5.64 -7.66 1.32
N LEU A 130 -4.49 -7.16 1.75
CA LEU A 130 -3.96 -7.35 3.10
C LEU A 130 -4.96 -6.92 4.20
N TYR A 131 -5.81 -5.94 3.89
CA TYR A 131 -6.79 -5.39 4.85
C TYR A 131 -8.24 -5.75 4.53
N ALA A 132 -8.56 -6.07 3.29
CA ALA A 132 -9.92 -6.35 2.83
C ALA A 132 -10.24 -7.85 2.80
N THR A 133 -9.46 -8.61 2.05
CA THR A 133 -9.70 -10.03 1.79
C THR A 133 -9.03 -10.93 2.80
N MET A 134 -7.74 -10.69 3.08
CA MET A 134 -6.91 -11.57 3.90
C MET A 134 -7.52 -11.85 5.28
N PRO A 135 -7.98 -10.86 6.06
CA PRO A 135 -8.52 -11.14 7.39
C PRO A 135 -9.72 -12.08 7.37
N LYS A 136 -10.66 -11.84 6.44
CA LYS A 136 -11.86 -12.67 6.27
C LYS A 136 -11.50 -14.06 5.77
N TYR A 137 -10.63 -14.13 4.76
CA TYR A 137 -10.17 -15.38 4.18
C TYR A 137 -9.51 -16.28 5.23
N VAL A 138 -8.57 -15.75 5.99
CA VAL A 138 -7.81 -16.51 7.00
C VAL A 138 -8.73 -16.98 8.14
N ILE A 139 -9.63 -16.13 8.64
CA ILE A 139 -10.60 -16.53 9.68
C ILE A 139 -11.51 -17.64 9.16
N ARG A 140 -12.06 -17.50 7.96
CA ARG A 140 -12.98 -18.49 7.39
C ARG A 140 -12.31 -19.81 7.09
N MET A 141 -11.09 -19.80 6.53
CA MET A 141 -10.40 -20.97 6.05
C MET A 141 -9.51 -21.66 7.12
N ALA A 142 -8.85 -20.89 8.00
CA ALA A 142 -7.95 -21.39 9.02
C ALA A 142 -8.55 -21.36 10.44
N GLY A 143 -9.75 -20.74 10.62
CA GLY A 143 -10.48 -20.66 11.87
C GLY A 143 -10.19 -19.41 12.70
N GLU A 144 -10.99 -19.27 13.77
CA GLU A 144 -10.96 -18.10 14.67
C GLU A 144 -9.63 -17.93 15.44
N THR A 145 -8.85 -18.98 15.55
CA THR A 145 -7.51 -18.96 16.21
C THR A 145 -6.47 -18.26 15.34
N ALA A 146 -6.70 -18.13 14.05
CA ALA A 146 -5.86 -17.33 13.18
C ALA A 146 -5.95 -15.84 13.60
N LYS A 147 -4.82 -15.20 13.80
CA LYS A 147 -4.69 -13.82 14.27
C LYS A 147 -4.38 -12.88 13.09
N PRO A 148 -5.39 -12.41 12.33
CA PRO A 148 -5.16 -11.62 11.11
C PRO A 148 -4.37 -10.33 11.36
N GLY A 149 -4.50 -9.72 12.55
CA GLY A 149 -3.74 -8.54 12.93
C GLY A 149 -2.23 -8.80 12.94
N TRP A 150 -1.80 -9.94 13.52
CA TRP A 150 -0.40 -10.37 13.52
C TRP A 150 0.10 -10.71 12.12
N ILE A 151 -0.73 -11.41 11.32
CA ILE A 151 -0.40 -11.73 9.92
C ILE A 151 -0.20 -10.43 9.13
N ALA A 152 -1.09 -9.45 9.28
CA ALA A 152 -0.97 -8.14 8.63
C ALA A 152 0.26 -7.34 9.09
N ASN A 153 0.77 -7.57 10.32
CA ASN A 153 1.97 -6.92 10.83
C ASN A 153 3.27 -7.40 10.18
N VAL A 154 3.26 -8.54 9.52
CA VAL A 154 4.41 -9.04 8.73
C VAL A 154 4.80 -8.01 7.67
N ASN A 155 3.84 -7.38 7.00
CA ASN A 155 4.12 -6.39 5.95
C ASN A 155 4.94 -5.20 6.47
N PRO A 156 4.49 -4.38 7.44
CA PRO A 156 5.27 -3.24 7.91
C PRO A 156 6.60 -3.68 8.55
N PHE A 157 6.67 -4.83 9.20
CA PHE A 157 7.92 -5.36 9.74
C PHE A 157 8.97 -5.58 8.63
N VAL A 158 8.61 -6.29 7.57
CA VAL A 158 9.50 -6.55 6.43
C VAL A 158 9.89 -5.24 5.74
N VAL A 159 8.94 -4.29 5.57
CA VAL A 159 9.25 -2.99 4.99
C VAL A 159 10.29 -2.23 5.82
N VAL A 160 10.15 -2.18 7.14
CA VAL A 160 11.11 -1.51 8.03
C VAL A 160 12.51 -2.12 7.86
N CYS A 161 12.60 -3.45 7.81
CA CYS A 161 13.89 -4.14 7.68
C CYS A 161 14.54 -3.95 6.30
N CYS A 162 13.74 -3.91 5.23
CA CYS A 162 14.25 -4.08 3.87
C CYS A 162 14.28 -2.79 3.04
N VAL A 163 13.40 -1.80 3.30
CA VAL A 163 13.20 -0.67 2.39
C VAL A 163 14.48 0.16 2.18
N SER A 164 15.23 0.43 3.24
CA SER A 164 16.48 1.21 3.13
C SER A 164 17.58 0.45 2.40
N PHE A 165 17.65 -0.88 2.57
CA PHE A 165 18.59 -1.74 1.86
C PHE A 165 18.25 -1.79 0.36
N ILE A 166 16.99 -2.06 0.02
CA ILE A 166 16.53 -2.14 -1.37
C ILE A 166 16.70 -0.80 -2.08
N THR A 167 16.35 0.32 -1.44
CA THR A 167 16.54 1.65 -2.04
C THR A 167 18.01 1.93 -2.32
N ARG A 168 18.92 1.54 -1.43
CA ARG A 168 20.36 1.68 -1.61
C ARG A 168 20.89 0.80 -2.74
N TRP A 169 20.43 -0.45 -2.81
CA TRP A 169 20.78 -1.38 -3.89
C TRP A 169 20.32 -0.86 -5.26
N MET A 170 19.13 -0.25 -5.30
CA MET A 170 18.55 0.32 -6.53
C MET A 170 18.99 1.77 -6.81
N ALA A 171 19.89 2.35 -6.03
CA ALA A 171 20.27 3.78 -6.14
C ALA A 171 20.81 4.17 -7.51
N LYS A 172 21.52 3.25 -8.20
CA LYS A 172 22.07 3.47 -9.55
C LYS A 172 21.08 3.18 -10.68
N ARG A 173 19.86 2.75 -10.38
CA ARG A 173 18.82 2.42 -11.35
C ARG A 173 17.74 3.50 -11.37
N THR A 174 17.04 3.63 -12.49
CA THR A 174 15.91 4.56 -12.59
C THR A 174 14.76 4.14 -11.68
N ALA A 175 13.92 5.09 -11.29
CA ALA A 175 12.73 4.82 -10.49
C ALA A 175 11.83 3.77 -11.18
N ILE A 176 11.58 3.91 -12.48
CA ILE A 176 10.77 2.97 -13.27
C ILE A 176 11.36 1.55 -13.27
N THR A 177 12.70 1.40 -13.36
CA THR A 177 13.36 0.08 -13.30
C THR A 177 13.11 -0.60 -11.96
N SER A 178 13.22 0.13 -10.84
CA SER A 178 12.91 -0.40 -9.52
C SER A 178 11.46 -0.83 -9.41
N MET A 179 10.54 0.04 -9.85
CA MET A 179 9.11 -0.25 -9.83
C MET A 179 8.76 -1.48 -10.66
N ASN A 180 9.38 -1.70 -11.82
CA ASN A 180 9.18 -2.90 -12.63
C ASN A 180 9.52 -4.18 -11.86
N ILE A 181 10.64 -4.22 -11.14
CA ILE A 181 11.01 -5.38 -10.31
C ILE A 181 9.92 -5.66 -9.27
N GLY A 182 9.50 -4.63 -8.54
CA GLY A 182 8.43 -4.77 -7.53
C GLY A 182 7.12 -5.24 -8.14
N MET A 183 6.73 -4.72 -9.32
CA MET A 183 5.49 -5.11 -9.98
C MET A 183 5.46 -6.60 -10.35
N PHE A 184 6.58 -7.19 -10.78
CA PHE A 184 6.62 -8.63 -11.07
C PHE A 184 6.61 -9.51 -9.81
N LEU A 185 6.95 -8.99 -8.64
CA LEU A 185 6.82 -9.72 -7.38
C LEU A 185 5.37 -9.86 -6.91
N ILE A 186 4.47 -8.93 -7.31
CA ILE A 186 3.07 -8.93 -6.84
C ILE A 186 2.28 -10.16 -7.29
N PRO A 187 2.27 -10.59 -8.56
CA PRO A 187 1.58 -11.81 -8.93
C PRO A 187 2.17 -13.05 -8.23
N VAL A 188 3.48 -13.07 -8.00
CA VAL A 188 4.13 -14.15 -7.24
C VAL A 188 3.61 -14.20 -5.80
N SER A 189 3.45 -13.03 -5.14
CA SER A 189 2.90 -12.97 -3.78
C SER A 189 1.48 -13.53 -3.70
N ALA A 190 0.62 -13.17 -4.65
CA ALA A 190 -0.75 -13.66 -4.70
C ALA A 190 -0.82 -15.18 -5.00
N LEU A 191 0.05 -15.69 -5.88
CA LEU A 191 0.15 -17.13 -6.14
C LEU A 191 0.61 -17.91 -4.89
N LEU A 192 1.56 -17.38 -4.12
CA LEU A 192 1.95 -17.98 -2.84
C LEU A 192 0.76 -18.04 -1.87
N MET A 193 -0.05 -16.98 -1.77
CA MET A 193 -1.26 -16.98 -0.95
C MET A 193 -2.28 -18.05 -1.40
N ALA A 194 -2.39 -18.29 -2.71
CA ALA A 194 -3.23 -19.34 -3.25
C ALA A 194 -2.75 -20.76 -2.87
N CYS A 195 -1.43 -20.97 -2.81
CA CYS A 195 -0.85 -22.29 -2.53
C CYS A 195 -1.28 -22.86 -1.16
N GLY A 196 -1.60 -22.01 -0.18
CA GLY A 196 -2.03 -22.49 1.14
C GLY A 196 -3.23 -23.42 1.10
N ASN A 197 -4.20 -23.14 0.25
CA ASN A 197 -5.40 -23.99 0.09
C ASN A 197 -5.12 -25.28 -0.70
N LEU A 198 -4.09 -25.29 -1.54
CA LEU A 198 -3.71 -26.45 -2.35
C LEU A 198 -2.85 -27.45 -1.58
N LEU A 199 -2.15 -27.01 -0.53
CA LEU A 199 -1.30 -27.86 0.30
C LEU A 199 -2.07 -28.65 1.37
N GLY A 200 -3.39 -28.48 1.45
CA GLY A 200 -4.23 -29.11 2.46
C GLY A 200 -4.17 -28.42 3.83
N ASN A 201 -4.88 -29.00 4.79
CA ASN A 201 -5.04 -28.41 6.13
C ASN A 201 -3.98 -28.88 7.15
N ASP A 202 -2.86 -29.41 6.70
CA ASP A 202 -1.80 -29.85 7.60
C ASP A 202 -1.24 -28.68 8.40
N ILE A 203 -0.86 -28.97 9.64
CA ILE A 203 -0.28 -27.97 10.55
C ILE A 203 1.24 -28.15 10.56
N ILE A 204 1.95 -27.16 10.03
CA ILE A 204 3.40 -27.08 10.08
C ILE A 204 3.79 -26.09 11.18
N SER A 205 4.60 -26.52 12.14
CA SER A 205 5.08 -25.67 13.24
C SER A 205 3.96 -24.94 14.01
N GLY A 206 2.78 -25.56 14.16
CA GLY A 206 1.65 -24.98 14.90
C GLY A 206 0.79 -23.99 14.10
N MET A 207 1.08 -23.77 12.81
CA MET A 207 0.26 -22.95 11.91
C MET A 207 -0.32 -23.80 10.78
N SER A 208 -1.55 -23.47 10.36
CA SER A 208 -2.13 -24.06 9.16
C SER A 208 -1.34 -23.66 7.92
N ASN A 209 -1.30 -24.53 6.90
CA ASN A 209 -0.65 -24.24 5.62
C ASN A 209 -1.20 -22.95 4.98
N ILE A 210 -2.49 -22.67 5.16
CA ILE A 210 -3.14 -21.43 4.68
C ILE A 210 -2.50 -20.22 5.34
N THR A 211 -2.34 -20.22 6.66
CA THR A 211 -1.70 -19.11 7.39
C THR A 211 -0.24 -18.95 7.00
N LEU A 212 0.49 -20.07 6.91
CA LEU A 212 1.91 -20.06 6.58
C LEU A 212 2.16 -19.49 5.17
N MET A 213 1.43 -19.96 4.18
CA MET A 213 1.57 -19.46 2.80
C MET A 213 1.07 -18.03 2.64
N MET A 214 0.07 -17.62 3.43
CA MET A 214 -0.34 -16.23 3.53
C MET A 214 0.80 -15.33 4.03
N VAL A 215 1.52 -15.75 5.08
CA VAL A 215 2.68 -15.03 5.61
C VAL A 215 3.78 -14.91 4.54
N PHE A 216 4.11 -16.01 3.85
CA PHE A 216 5.10 -15.97 2.77
C PHE A 216 4.68 -15.04 1.63
N GLY A 217 3.42 -15.09 1.22
CA GLY A 217 2.87 -14.16 0.22
C GLY A 217 3.00 -12.71 0.67
N ILE A 218 2.69 -12.39 1.94
CA ILE A 218 2.82 -11.04 2.50
C ILE A 218 4.29 -10.60 2.55
N VAL A 219 5.23 -11.48 2.86
CA VAL A 219 6.67 -11.15 2.81
C VAL A 219 7.07 -10.72 1.40
N VAL A 220 6.70 -11.48 0.36
CA VAL A 220 6.99 -11.12 -1.04
C VAL A 220 6.27 -9.82 -1.44
N GLN A 221 5.04 -9.63 -0.98
CA GLN A 221 4.28 -8.41 -1.20
C GLN A 221 4.95 -7.17 -0.57
N ALA A 222 5.46 -7.29 0.66
CA ALA A 222 6.19 -6.25 1.36
C ALA A 222 7.53 -5.90 0.66
N LEU A 223 8.24 -6.92 0.14
CA LEU A 223 9.42 -6.69 -0.68
C LEU A 223 9.06 -5.92 -1.97
N ALA A 224 7.99 -6.30 -2.67
CA ALA A 224 7.50 -5.57 -3.84
C ALA A 224 7.22 -4.09 -3.50
N GLU A 225 6.58 -3.84 -2.38
CA GLU A 225 6.28 -2.50 -1.87
C GLU A 225 7.55 -1.67 -1.62
N CYS A 226 8.62 -2.28 -1.10
CA CYS A 226 9.92 -1.61 -0.93
C CYS A 226 10.55 -1.14 -2.24
N PHE A 227 10.34 -1.89 -3.34
CA PHE A 227 10.82 -1.49 -4.68
C PHE A 227 9.98 -0.38 -5.29
N ILE A 228 8.68 -0.32 -4.99
CA ILE A 228 7.72 0.55 -5.68
C ILE A 228 7.54 1.88 -4.93
N SER A 229 7.16 1.84 -3.65
CA SER A 229 6.58 3.00 -2.97
C SER A 229 7.52 4.19 -2.84
N PRO A 230 8.78 4.07 -2.39
CA PRO A 230 9.70 5.22 -2.34
C PRO A 230 10.02 5.76 -3.73
N ARG A 231 10.17 4.88 -4.71
CA ARG A 231 10.52 5.22 -6.08
C ARG A 231 9.38 5.86 -6.85
N TYR A 232 8.17 5.49 -6.55
CA TYR A 232 6.96 6.12 -7.08
C TYR A 232 6.84 7.57 -6.62
N LEU A 233 7.02 7.83 -5.32
CA LEU A 233 7.01 9.19 -4.79
C LEU A 233 8.17 10.04 -5.33
N GLU A 234 9.36 9.47 -5.42
CA GLU A 234 10.52 10.10 -6.07
C GLU A 234 10.18 10.50 -7.51
N TYR A 235 9.65 9.59 -8.30
CA TYR A 235 9.30 9.85 -9.70
C TYR A 235 8.35 11.04 -9.85
N PHE A 236 7.26 11.06 -9.07
CA PHE A 236 6.30 12.15 -9.10
C PHE A 236 6.88 13.48 -8.63
N SER A 237 7.70 13.46 -7.59
CA SER A 237 8.34 14.68 -7.09
C SER A 237 9.33 15.29 -8.06
N LEU A 238 10.03 14.45 -8.86
CA LEU A 238 10.98 14.90 -9.89
C LEU A 238 10.28 15.43 -11.16
N GLN A 239 9.02 15.07 -11.40
CA GLN A 239 8.23 15.62 -12.51
C GLN A 239 7.57 16.96 -12.16
N ALA A 240 7.54 17.32 -10.89
CA ALA A 240 6.90 18.54 -10.44
C ALA A 240 7.77 19.78 -10.72
N PRO A 241 7.20 20.89 -11.22
CA PRO A 241 7.86 22.19 -11.20
C PRO A 241 8.20 22.59 -9.75
N LYS A 242 9.25 23.41 -9.58
CA LYS A 242 9.64 23.91 -8.26
C LYS A 242 8.47 24.61 -7.55
N GLY A 243 8.19 24.17 -6.34
CA GLY A 243 7.08 24.68 -5.52
C GLY A 243 5.71 24.04 -5.82
N GLU A 244 5.65 23.04 -6.70
CA GLU A 244 4.42 22.27 -6.99
C GLU A 244 4.51 20.81 -6.54
N GLU A 245 5.61 20.42 -5.86
CA GLU A 245 5.88 19.05 -5.46
C GLU A 245 4.73 18.45 -4.62
N GLY A 246 4.19 19.23 -3.67
CA GLY A 246 3.07 18.79 -2.83
C GLY A 246 1.79 18.49 -3.63
N MET A 247 1.51 19.28 -4.67
CA MET A 247 0.36 19.06 -5.55
C MET A 247 0.54 17.79 -6.40
N TYR A 248 1.72 17.59 -7.00
CA TYR A 248 2.03 16.38 -7.78
C TYR A 248 1.98 15.13 -6.91
N LEU A 249 2.52 15.20 -5.68
CA LEU A 249 2.47 14.09 -4.72
C LEU A 249 1.05 13.83 -4.20
N GLY A 250 0.26 14.88 -3.98
CA GLY A 250 -1.17 14.73 -3.67
C GLY A 250 -1.91 14.01 -4.79
N PHE A 251 -1.68 14.41 -6.05
CA PHE A 251 -2.29 13.77 -7.21
C PHE A 251 -1.81 12.33 -7.42
N SER A 252 -0.56 12.02 -7.09
CA SER A 252 -0.04 10.66 -7.17
C SER A 252 -0.87 9.66 -6.36
N HIS A 253 -1.50 10.10 -5.24
CA HIS A 253 -2.35 9.27 -4.41
C HIS A 253 -3.71 8.92 -5.02
N LEU A 254 -4.05 9.42 -6.21
CA LEU A 254 -5.26 9.03 -6.94
C LEU A 254 -5.32 7.50 -7.17
N HIS A 255 -4.15 6.84 -7.28
CA HIS A 255 -4.09 5.37 -7.33
C HIS A 255 -4.75 4.71 -6.12
N SER A 256 -4.61 5.28 -4.91
CA SER A 256 -5.23 4.73 -3.69
C SER A 256 -6.75 4.82 -3.73
N PHE A 257 -7.30 5.90 -4.26
CA PHE A 257 -8.74 6.06 -4.46
C PHE A 257 -9.27 5.03 -5.46
N LEU A 258 -8.65 4.93 -6.63
CA LEU A 258 -9.05 3.98 -7.68
C LEU A 258 -8.93 2.53 -7.20
N SER A 259 -7.82 2.18 -6.54
CA SER A 259 -7.61 0.82 -6.03
C SER A 259 -8.59 0.45 -4.91
N SER A 260 -9.03 1.41 -4.10
CA SER A 260 -10.05 1.16 -3.07
C SER A 260 -11.41 0.86 -3.71
N ILE A 261 -11.84 1.65 -4.69
CA ILE A 261 -13.12 1.41 -5.37
C ILE A 261 -13.11 0.06 -6.09
N PHE A 262 -12.15 -0.14 -6.99
CA PHE A 262 -12.13 -1.34 -7.81
C PHE A 262 -11.65 -2.57 -7.02
N GLY A 263 -10.61 -2.43 -6.19
CA GLY A 263 -10.03 -3.53 -5.44
C GLY A 263 -10.99 -4.08 -4.38
N PHE A 264 -11.67 -3.24 -3.61
CA PHE A 264 -12.64 -3.68 -2.60
C PHE A 264 -13.95 -4.16 -3.24
N GLY A 265 -14.38 -3.54 -4.35
CA GLY A 265 -15.53 -4.00 -5.11
C GLY A 265 -15.33 -5.43 -5.63
N ILE A 266 -14.20 -5.69 -6.30
CA ILE A 266 -13.84 -7.03 -6.78
C ILE A 266 -13.68 -8.00 -5.60
N ALA A 267 -13.02 -7.59 -4.53
CA ALA A 267 -12.84 -8.41 -3.32
C ALA A 267 -14.16 -8.87 -2.73
N GLY A 268 -15.16 -7.98 -2.64
CA GLY A 268 -16.49 -8.33 -2.14
C GLY A 268 -17.17 -9.41 -2.98
N VAL A 269 -17.15 -9.25 -4.30
CA VAL A 269 -17.72 -10.23 -5.23
C VAL A 269 -16.98 -11.58 -5.12
N LEU A 270 -15.65 -11.57 -5.12
CA LEU A 270 -14.85 -12.80 -5.06
C LEU A 270 -15.02 -13.52 -3.72
N LEU A 271 -15.05 -12.80 -2.59
CA LEU A 271 -15.31 -13.38 -1.27
C LEU A 271 -16.70 -14.03 -1.21
N THR A 272 -17.73 -13.34 -1.69
CA THR A 272 -19.09 -13.88 -1.70
C THR A 272 -19.19 -15.16 -2.56
N LYS A 273 -18.45 -15.20 -3.68
CA LYS A 273 -18.51 -16.32 -4.61
C LYS A 273 -17.65 -17.52 -4.19
N TYR A 274 -16.43 -17.30 -3.70
CA TYR A 274 -15.44 -18.36 -3.51
C TYR A 274 -15.10 -18.66 -2.06
N CYS A 275 -15.38 -17.73 -1.15
CA CYS A 275 -15.16 -17.89 0.29
C CYS A 275 -16.31 -17.22 1.05
N PRO A 276 -17.56 -17.74 0.87
CA PRO A 276 -18.75 -17.15 1.49
C PRO A 276 -18.67 -17.21 3.02
N ASP A 277 -19.53 -16.45 3.69
CA ASP A 277 -19.59 -16.45 5.15
C ASP A 277 -20.12 -17.78 5.67
N PRO A 278 -19.43 -18.47 6.60
CA PRO A 278 -19.91 -19.73 7.17
C PRO A 278 -21.30 -19.63 7.80
N VAL A 279 -21.66 -18.47 8.36
CA VAL A 279 -22.98 -18.22 8.99
C VAL A 279 -24.15 -18.38 8.03
N LEU A 280 -23.91 -18.30 6.71
CA LEU A 280 -24.95 -18.45 5.68
C LEU A 280 -25.31 -19.91 5.38
N PHE A 281 -24.64 -20.87 6.02
CA PHE A 281 -24.79 -22.30 5.75
C PHE A 281 -25.31 -23.06 6.99
N GLU A 282 -26.21 -24.00 6.80
CA GLU A 282 -26.75 -24.82 7.88
C GLU A 282 -25.74 -25.82 8.42
N THR A 283 -24.84 -26.34 7.57
CA THR A 283 -23.83 -27.32 7.94
C THR A 283 -22.45 -26.89 7.49
N ARG A 284 -21.44 -27.40 8.19
CA ARG A 284 -20.03 -27.14 7.84
C ARG A 284 -19.66 -27.78 6.51
N GLU A 285 -20.15 -28.96 6.21
CA GLU A 285 -19.91 -29.67 4.95
C GLU A 285 -20.45 -28.87 3.75
N ALA A 286 -21.62 -28.25 3.88
CA ALA A 286 -22.18 -27.40 2.82
C ALA A 286 -21.31 -26.16 2.58
N TRP A 287 -20.77 -25.56 3.64
CA TRP A 287 -19.84 -24.45 3.52
C TRP A 287 -18.49 -24.87 2.92
N GLU A 288 -17.93 -25.99 3.33
CA GLU A 288 -16.66 -26.54 2.79
C GLU A 288 -16.78 -26.82 1.29
N ALA A 289 -17.90 -27.39 0.86
CA ALA A 289 -18.19 -27.60 -0.56
C ALA A 289 -18.28 -26.26 -1.34
N ALA A 290 -18.89 -25.24 -0.76
CA ALA A 290 -19.00 -23.91 -1.38
C ALA A 290 -17.66 -23.15 -1.42
N SER A 291 -16.74 -23.44 -0.50
CA SER A 291 -15.44 -22.76 -0.35
C SER A 291 -14.24 -23.55 -0.90
N VAL A 292 -14.47 -24.71 -1.52
CA VAL A 292 -13.40 -25.58 -2.07
C VAL A 292 -12.45 -24.81 -3.02
N ASN A 293 -12.97 -23.83 -3.76
CA ASN A 293 -12.22 -22.99 -4.68
C ASN A 293 -11.84 -21.61 -4.10
N ALA A 294 -11.77 -21.46 -2.78
CA ALA A 294 -11.45 -20.19 -2.13
C ALA A 294 -10.13 -19.57 -2.63
N HIS A 295 -9.15 -20.40 -2.96
CA HIS A 295 -7.85 -19.97 -3.51
C HIS A 295 -7.96 -19.26 -4.87
N TYR A 296 -9.06 -19.37 -5.62
CA TYR A 296 -9.29 -18.65 -6.87
C TYR A 296 -9.28 -17.13 -6.66
N ILE A 297 -9.66 -16.65 -5.47
CA ILE A 297 -9.58 -15.23 -5.11
C ILE A 297 -8.16 -14.70 -5.39
N TRP A 298 -7.15 -15.44 -4.96
CA TRP A 298 -5.76 -15.06 -5.12
C TRP A 298 -5.27 -15.18 -6.57
N TYR A 299 -5.81 -16.11 -7.35
CA TYR A 299 -5.53 -16.19 -8.79
C TYR A 299 -6.05 -14.96 -9.54
N TYR A 300 -7.25 -14.46 -9.21
CA TYR A 300 -7.75 -13.21 -9.80
C TYR A 300 -6.83 -12.03 -9.47
N PHE A 301 -6.37 -11.92 -8.23
CA PHE A 301 -5.43 -10.87 -7.85
C PHE A 301 -4.04 -11.08 -8.47
N ALA A 302 -3.58 -12.30 -8.67
CA ALA A 302 -2.35 -12.59 -9.41
C ALA A 302 -2.45 -12.11 -10.87
N VAL A 303 -3.58 -12.36 -11.53
CA VAL A 303 -3.83 -11.88 -12.90
C VAL A 303 -3.83 -10.35 -12.96
N ILE A 304 -4.52 -9.68 -12.04
CA ILE A 304 -4.52 -8.20 -11.95
C ILE A 304 -3.08 -7.68 -11.78
N GLY A 305 -2.32 -8.26 -10.87
CA GLY A 305 -0.92 -7.91 -10.65
C GLY A 305 -0.04 -8.15 -11.86
N LEU A 306 -0.24 -9.27 -12.57
CA LEU A 306 0.51 -9.60 -13.79
C LEU A 306 0.22 -8.61 -14.94
N VAL A 307 -1.06 -8.29 -15.14
CA VAL A 307 -1.47 -7.29 -16.15
C VAL A 307 -0.84 -5.93 -15.85
N ALA A 308 -0.86 -5.50 -14.58
CA ALA A 308 -0.22 -4.26 -14.16
C ALA A 308 1.31 -4.29 -14.36
N ALA A 309 1.97 -5.42 -14.06
CA ALA A 309 3.41 -5.59 -14.27
C ALA A 309 3.79 -5.51 -15.76
N ILE A 310 3.06 -6.19 -16.62
CA ILE A 310 3.26 -6.12 -18.08
C ILE A 310 3.00 -4.70 -18.58
N ALA A 311 1.94 -4.05 -18.12
CA ALA A 311 1.63 -2.67 -18.49
C ALA A 311 2.74 -1.69 -18.10
N LEU A 312 3.34 -1.83 -16.90
CA LEU A 312 4.48 -1.00 -16.49
C LEU A 312 5.73 -1.27 -17.35
N PHE A 313 6.00 -2.53 -17.66
CA PHE A 313 7.12 -2.89 -18.53
C PHE A 313 6.97 -2.27 -19.92
N VAL A 314 5.79 -2.39 -20.53
CA VAL A 314 5.49 -1.77 -21.84
C VAL A 314 5.59 -0.24 -21.76
N PHE A 315 5.04 0.37 -20.73
CA PHE A 315 5.15 1.80 -20.48
C PHE A 315 6.60 2.26 -20.39
N ALA A 316 7.44 1.54 -19.65
CA ALA A 316 8.87 1.85 -19.51
C ALA A 316 9.59 1.83 -20.86
N LYS A 317 9.36 0.80 -21.68
CA LYS A 317 9.97 0.67 -23.01
C LYS A 317 9.48 1.73 -23.99
N THR A 318 8.19 2.03 -23.97
CA THR A 318 7.58 3.05 -24.82
C THR A 318 8.11 4.45 -24.50
N THR A 319 8.19 4.80 -23.23
CA THR A 319 8.73 6.10 -22.81
C THR A 319 10.21 6.24 -23.10
N GLU A 320 11.00 5.20 -22.90
CA GLU A 320 12.43 5.16 -23.30
C GLU A 320 12.62 5.38 -24.79
N PHE A 321 11.82 4.72 -25.64
CA PHE A 321 11.86 4.87 -27.09
C PHE A 321 11.52 6.30 -27.54
N ILE A 322 10.42 6.87 -26.98
CA ILE A 322 10.00 8.24 -27.30
C ILE A 322 11.07 9.25 -26.90
N ASP A 323 11.70 9.07 -25.73
CA ASP A 323 12.73 10.00 -25.25
C ASP A 323 14.03 9.92 -26.05
N LYS A 324 14.40 8.73 -26.53
CA LYS A 324 15.53 8.57 -27.47
C LYS A 324 15.26 9.27 -28.81
N LYS A 325 14.04 9.11 -29.36
CA LYS A 325 13.66 9.75 -30.63
C LYS A 325 13.62 11.28 -30.57
N LYS A 326 13.36 11.86 -29.39
CA LYS A 326 13.37 13.33 -29.20
C LYS A 326 14.79 13.91 -29.08
N LYS A 327 15.77 13.08 -28.76
CA LYS A 327 17.19 13.50 -28.62
C LYS A 327 18.01 13.29 -29.89
N ALA A 328 17.52 12.46 -30.83
CA ALA A 328 18.05 12.28 -32.17
C ALA A 328 17.46 13.30 -33.14
#